data_9b2ae4eee660026537dca047d1863d92
#
_entry.id   9b2ae4eee660026537dca047d1863d92
#
_cell.length_a   1.000
_cell.length_b   1.000
_cell.length_c   1.000
_cell.angle_alpha   90.00
_cell.angle_beta   90.00
_cell.angle_gamma   90.00
#
_symmetry.space_group_name_H-M   'P 1'
#
loop_
_entity.id
_entity.type
_entity.pdbx_description
1 polymer ?
#
loop_
_entity_poly.entity_id
_entity_poly.type
_entity_poly.pdbx_seq_one_letter_code
_entity_poly.pdbx_strand_id
1 'polypeptide(L)'
;MENPEPDVVPTRLAGLPSWLITQTAVRAGRLVSDGLAAVDARGYHFRLLATLDEFGPASQAALGRRSGIHVSDVVAALNELAEREFVVRAPDPSDRRRNVVTITAAGRRQLRRLEKRLAEVQDDLLAPLPPDERADLTRLLARVLAHHTRPPV
;
A
#
# COMPACT_ATOMS: atom_id res chain seq x y z
N MET A 1 -17.18 -30.26 -26.20
CA MET A 1 -16.26 -29.54 -25.29
C MET A 1 -17.11 -29.08 -24.12
N GLU A 2 -17.09 -29.79 -23.03
CA GLU A 2 -17.81 -29.39 -21.82
C GLU A 2 -17.17 -28.09 -21.31
N ASN A 3 -17.99 -27.07 -21.19
CA ASN A 3 -17.60 -25.84 -20.52
C ASN A 3 -17.35 -26.21 -19.05
N PRO A 4 -16.15 -25.99 -18.47
CA PRO A 4 -15.94 -26.32 -17.08
C PRO A 4 -17.01 -25.59 -16.25
N GLU A 5 -17.76 -26.35 -15.46
CA GLU A 5 -18.70 -25.75 -14.51
C GLU A 5 -17.93 -24.70 -13.69
N PRO A 6 -18.53 -23.51 -13.44
CA PRO A 6 -17.89 -22.53 -12.61
C PRO A 6 -17.57 -23.16 -11.25
N ASP A 7 -16.33 -23.00 -10.79
CA ASP A 7 -15.87 -23.51 -9.48
C ASP A 7 -16.86 -23.09 -8.40
N VAL A 8 -17.75 -24.00 -8.06
CA VAL A 8 -18.77 -23.75 -7.03
C VAL A 8 -18.09 -23.84 -5.67
N VAL A 9 -17.94 -22.70 -5.02
CA VAL A 9 -17.39 -22.63 -3.67
C VAL A 9 -18.32 -23.35 -2.71
N PRO A 10 -17.83 -24.33 -1.89
CA PRO A 10 -18.67 -24.99 -0.91
C PRO A 10 -19.31 -23.98 0.05
N THR A 11 -20.59 -24.14 0.32
CA THR A 11 -21.37 -23.23 1.18
C THR A 11 -20.73 -23.01 2.56
N ARG A 12 -20.07 -24.05 3.09
CA ARG A 12 -19.35 -23.96 4.37
C ARG A 12 -18.16 -22.99 4.35
N LEU A 13 -17.54 -22.76 3.19
CA LEU A 13 -16.46 -21.79 3.02
C LEU A 13 -17.01 -20.40 2.73
N ALA A 14 -18.00 -20.30 1.88
CA ALA A 14 -18.52 -19.03 1.37
C ALA A 14 -19.04 -18.09 2.49
N GLY A 15 -19.42 -18.63 3.65
CA GLY A 15 -19.86 -17.85 4.82
C GLY A 15 -18.78 -17.55 5.84
N LEU A 16 -17.53 -18.01 5.66
CA LEU A 16 -16.46 -17.76 6.63
C LEU A 16 -15.80 -16.41 6.40
N PRO A 17 -15.78 -15.51 7.41
CA PRO A 17 -15.09 -14.21 7.29
C PRO A 17 -13.63 -14.33 6.87
N SER A 18 -12.88 -15.29 7.41
CA SER A 18 -11.48 -15.52 7.05
C SER A 18 -11.29 -15.88 5.58
N TRP A 19 -12.17 -16.72 5.03
CA TRP A 19 -12.13 -17.08 3.62
C TRP A 19 -12.47 -15.88 2.73
N LEU A 20 -13.51 -15.11 3.08
CA LEU A 20 -13.92 -13.92 2.34
C LEU A 20 -12.80 -12.85 2.35
N ILE A 21 -12.19 -12.61 3.52
CA ILE A 21 -11.07 -11.67 3.64
C ILE A 21 -9.90 -12.12 2.76
N THR A 22 -9.51 -13.39 2.81
CA THR A 22 -8.39 -13.93 2.03
C THR A 22 -8.64 -13.83 0.52
N GLN A 23 -9.83 -14.22 0.07
CA GLN A 23 -10.17 -14.14 -1.36
C GLN A 23 -10.27 -12.69 -1.84
N THR A 24 -10.84 -11.82 -1.04
CA THR A 24 -10.94 -10.39 -1.36
C THR A 24 -9.56 -9.74 -1.38
N ALA A 25 -8.66 -10.09 -0.44
CA ALA A 25 -7.30 -9.57 -0.39
C ALA A 25 -6.51 -9.89 -1.67
N VAL A 26 -6.65 -11.08 -2.22
CA VAL A 26 -6.01 -11.45 -3.50
C VAL A 26 -6.49 -10.55 -4.65
N ARG A 27 -7.80 -10.30 -4.72
CA ARG A 27 -8.39 -9.42 -5.75
C ARG A 27 -7.98 -7.97 -5.56
N ALA A 28 -8.04 -7.47 -4.33
CA ALA A 28 -7.60 -6.12 -3.97
C ALA A 28 -6.13 -5.89 -4.34
N GLY A 29 -5.25 -6.84 -4.01
CA GLY A 29 -3.84 -6.76 -4.35
C GLY A 29 -3.58 -6.64 -5.85
N ARG A 30 -4.30 -7.41 -6.67
CA ARG A 30 -4.21 -7.32 -8.13
C ARG A 30 -4.68 -5.97 -8.66
N LEU A 31 -5.85 -5.50 -8.22
CA LEU A 31 -6.39 -4.20 -8.64
C LEU A 31 -5.44 -3.05 -8.30
N VAL A 32 -4.85 -3.06 -7.10
CA VAL A 32 -3.86 -2.05 -6.68
C VAL A 32 -2.60 -2.14 -7.54
N SER A 33 -2.05 -3.34 -7.72
CA SER A 33 -0.84 -3.55 -8.53
C SER A 33 -1.04 -3.09 -9.98
N ASP A 34 -2.11 -3.51 -10.62
CA ASP A 34 -2.42 -3.15 -12.00
C ASP A 34 -2.73 -1.66 -12.14
N GLY A 35 -3.47 -1.11 -11.18
CA GLY A 35 -3.81 0.31 -11.15
C GLY A 35 -2.59 1.21 -11.03
N LEU A 36 -1.63 0.87 -10.19
CA LEU A 36 -0.38 1.62 -10.03
C LEU A 36 0.57 1.40 -11.21
N ALA A 37 0.64 0.19 -11.75
CA ALA A 37 1.45 -0.10 -12.93
C ALA A 37 1.02 0.74 -14.15
N ALA A 38 -0.26 1.04 -14.29
CA ALA A 38 -0.79 1.90 -15.35
C ALA A 38 -0.28 3.36 -15.29
N VAL A 39 0.28 3.77 -14.17
CA VAL A 39 0.92 5.08 -13.96
C VAL A 39 2.41 4.95 -13.60
N ASP A 40 3.04 3.87 -14.02
CA ASP A 40 4.46 3.58 -13.81
C ASP A 40 4.88 3.60 -12.33
N ALA A 41 4.05 3.08 -11.45
CA ALA A 41 4.29 3.04 -10.02
C ALA A 41 4.06 1.65 -9.44
N ARG A 42 4.53 1.45 -8.21
CA ARG A 42 4.32 0.26 -7.40
C ARG A 42 3.82 0.65 -6.01
N GLY A 43 3.22 -0.30 -5.30
CA GLY A 43 2.69 -0.09 -3.94
C GLY A 43 3.72 0.46 -2.96
N TYR A 44 4.97 0.01 -3.04
CA TYR A 44 6.06 0.51 -2.19
C TYR A 44 6.40 1.98 -2.46
N HIS A 45 6.30 2.46 -3.71
CA HIS A 45 6.49 3.88 -4.03
C HIS A 45 5.48 4.74 -3.28
N PHE A 46 4.20 4.37 -3.34
CA PHE A 46 3.15 5.09 -2.61
C PHE A 46 3.39 5.10 -1.11
N ARG A 47 3.66 3.93 -0.51
CA ARG A 47 3.89 3.80 0.94
C ARG A 47 5.07 4.62 1.43
N LEU A 48 6.18 4.66 0.69
CA LEU A 48 7.36 5.44 1.05
C LEU A 48 7.12 6.93 0.90
N LEU A 49 6.52 7.38 -0.20
CA LEU A 49 6.20 8.79 -0.41
C LEU A 49 5.20 9.30 0.62
N ALA A 50 4.16 8.54 0.93
CA ALA A 50 3.19 8.90 1.97
C ALA A 50 3.84 9.00 3.35
N THR A 51 4.73 8.06 3.69
CA THR A 51 5.46 8.07 4.95
C THR A 51 6.37 9.29 5.07
N LEU A 52 7.07 9.64 4.00
CA LEU A 52 7.94 10.82 3.98
C LEU A 52 7.15 12.14 4.04
N ASP A 53 6.01 12.20 3.38
CA ASP A 53 5.17 13.41 3.41
C ASP A 53 4.56 13.65 4.80
N GLU A 54 4.11 12.58 5.45
CA GLU A 54 3.45 12.68 6.77
C GLU A 54 4.44 12.89 7.92
N PHE A 55 5.56 12.15 7.94
CA PHE A 55 6.49 12.14 9.06
C PHE A 55 7.79 12.90 8.82
N GLY A 56 8.00 13.41 7.61
CA GLY A 56 9.20 14.15 7.24
C GLY A 56 10.42 13.27 6.92
N PRO A 57 11.60 13.90 6.74
CA PRO A 57 12.82 13.21 6.39
C PRO A 57 13.17 12.08 7.37
N ALA A 58 13.64 10.96 6.85
CA ALA A 58 13.94 9.79 7.66
C ALA A 58 15.07 8.94 7.07
N SER A 59 15.73 8.15 7.93
CA SER A 59 16.68 7.13 7.50
C SER A 59 15.96 5.96 6.81
N GLN A 60 16.67 5.20 5.99
CA GLN A 60 16.12 4.02 5.33
C GLN A 60 15.55 3.00 6.34
N ALA A 61 16.22 2.81 7.47
CA ALA A 61 15.75 1.92 8.53
C ALA A 61 14.44 2.42 9.18
N ALA A 62 14.32 3.72 9.42
CA ALA A 62 13.09 4.31 9.96
C ALA A 62 11.93 4.21 8.96
N LEU A 63 12.19 4.41 7.66
CA LEU A 63 11.20 4.24 6.61
C LEU A 63 10.70 2.80 6.54
N GLY A 64 11.59 1.80 6.62
CA GLY A 64 11.21 0.39 6.66
C GLY A 64 10.28 0.08 7.82
N ARG A 65 10.59 0.53 9.02
CA ARG A 65 9.74 0.32 10.21
C ARG A 65 8.38 0.99 10.10
N ARG A 66 8.33 2.24 9.64
CA ARG A 66 7.08 3.03 9.54
C ARG A 66 6.18 2.58 8.39
N SER A 67 6.79 2.20 7.27
CA SER A 67 6.05 1.76 6.09
C SER A 67 5.65 0.27 6.13
N GLY A 68 6.24 -0.51 7.04
CA GLY A 68 6.05 -1.95 7.10
C GLY A 68 6.62 -2.69 5.89
N ILE A 69 7.67 -2.14 5.28
CA ILE A 69 8.37 -2.72 4.11
C ILE A 69 9.69 -3.33 4.59
N HIS A 70 10.05 -4.49 4.05
CA HIS A 70 11.34 -5.11 4.34
C HIS A 70 12.50 -4.24 3.83
N VAL A 71 13.61 -4.20 4.56
CA VAL A 71 14.75 -3.31 4.27
C VAL A 71 15.27 -3.45 2.83
N SER A 72 15.37 -4.67 2.31
CA SER A 72 15.81 -4.89 0.92
C SER A 72 14.87 -4.26 -0.11
N ASP A 73 13.56 -4.32 0.12
CA ASP A 73 12.55 -3.72 -0.74
C ASP A 73 12.53 -2.20 -0.62
N VAL A 74 12.81 -1.66 0.59
CA VAL A 74 12.98 -0.21 0.80
C VAL A 74 14.13 0.32 -0.04
N VAL A 75 15.28 -0.35 -0.03
CA VAL A 75 16.47 0.08 -0.81
C VAL A 75 16.15 0.09 -2.30
N ALA A 76 15.55 -0.98 -2.83
CA ALA A 76 15.19 -1.07 -4.24
C ALA A 76 14.19 0.03 -4.66
N ALA A 77 13.14 0.21 -3.87
CA ALA A 77 12.12 1.22 -4.15
C ALA A 77 12.66 2.65 -4.04
N LEU A 78 13.54 2.93 -3.07
CA LEU A 78 14.19 4.25 -2.94
C LEU A 78 15.14 4.53 -4.10
N ASN A 79 15.84 3.52 -4.63
CA ASN A 79 16.66 3.70 -5.83
C ASN A 79 15.81 4.17 -7.01
N GLU A 80 14.67 3.52 -7.25
CA GLU A 80 13.75 3.90 -8.31
C GLU A 80 13.16 5.30 -8.12
N LEU A 81 12.79 5.66 -6.90
CA LEU A 81 12.27 6.98 -6.57
C LEU A 81 13.32 8.07 -6.72
N ALA A 82 14.57 7.78 -6.34
CA ALA A 82 15.70 8.71 -6.49
C ALA A 82 16.08 8.95 -7.95
N GLU A 83 16.09 7.89 -8.78
CA GLU A 83 16.33 8.00 -10.23
C GLU A 83 15.31 8.93 -10.92
N ARG A 84 14.07 8.94 -10.42
CA ARG A 84 12.99 9.79 -10.91
C ARG A 84 12.91 11.15 -10.19
N GLU A 85 13.88 11.44 -9.34
CA GLU A 85 13.97 12.69 -8.56
C GLU A 85 12.78 12.97 -7.63
N PHE A 86 12.06 11.91 -7.23
CA PHE A 86 10.95 12.04 -6.28
C PHE A 86 11.41 12.09 -4.83
N VAL A 87 12.60 11.56 -4.56
CA VAL A 87 13.30 11.68 -3.29
C VAL A 87 14.76 12.06 -3.54
N VAL A 88 15.38 12.65 -2.51
CA VAL A 88 16.83 12.88 -2.46
C VAL A 88 17.40 12.21 -1.22
N ARG A 89 18.63 11.72 -1.33
CA ARG A 89 19.40 11.18 -0.23
C ARG A 89 20.56 12.10 0.08
N ALA A 90 20.73 12.40 1.35
CA ALA A 90 21.86 13.19 1.83
C ALA A 90 22.39 12.59 3.12
N PRO A 91 23.70 12.77 3.44
CA PRO A 91 24.22 12.37 4.72
C PRO A 91 23.49 13.08 5.86
N ASP A 92 23.21 12.36 6.95
CA ASP A 92 22.65 12.95 8.15
C ASP A 92 23.64 13.97 8.75
N PRO A 93 23.22 15.21 9.02
CA PRO A 93 24.08 16.21 9.65
C PRO A 93 24.64 15.78 11.01
N SER A 94 23.92 14.94 11.75
CA SER A 94 24.31 14.42 13.06
C SER A 94 25.17 13.14 13.00
N ASP A 95 25.06 12.36 11.92
CA ASP A 95 25.86 11.16 11.69
C ASP A 95 26.03 10.90 10.18
N ARG A 96 27.17 11.32 9.62
CA ARG A 96 27.48 11.20 8.19
C ARG A 96 27.52 9.76 7.66
N ARG A 97 27.48 8.75 8.53
CA ARG A 97 27.39 7.34 8.14
C ARG A 97 25.98 6.95 7.73
N ARG A 98 24.97 7.76 8.06
CA ARG A 98 23.56 7.54 7.75
C ARG A 98 23.11 8.46 6.64
N ASN A 99 22.31 7.92 5.73
CA ASN A 99 21.61 8.74 4.74
C ASN A 99 20.21 9.06 5.25
N VAL A 100 19.84 10.31 5.11
CA VAL A 100 18.47 10.80 5.30
C VAL A 100 17.81 10.95 3.95
N VAL A 101 16.61 10.41 3.82
CA VAL A 101 15.77 10.49 2.63
C VAL A 101 14.75 11.60 2.83
N THR A 102 14.63 12.47 1.84
CA THR A 102 13.68 13.60 1.83
C THR A 102 12.83 13.54 0.57
N ILE A 103 11.52 13.75 0.70
CA ILE A 103 10.63 13.88 -0.44
C ILE A 103 10.84 15.23 -1.12
N THR A 104 10.89 15.24 -2.46
CA THR A 104 11.01 16.48 -3.26
C THR A 104 9.62 17.06 -3.56
N ALA A 105 9.60 18.28 -4.12
CA ALA A 105 8.35 18.84 -4.64
C ALA A 105 7.76 17.97 -5.77
N ALA A 106 8.60 17.38 -6.62
CA ALA A 106 8.16 16.41 -7.63
C ALA A 106 7.62 15.14 -6.99
N GLY A 107 8.23 14.66 -5.90
CA GLY A 107 7.74 13.51 -5.14
C GLY A 107 6.36 13.75 -4.52
N ARG A 108 6.09 14.94 -4.00
CA ARG A 108 4.75 15.31 -3.50
C ARG A 108 3.71 15.37 -4.61
N ARG A 109 4.07 15.87 -5.79
CA ARG A 109 3.18 15.83 -6.96
C ARG A 109 2.87 14.41 -7.38
N GLN A 110 3.88 13.55 -7.38
CA GLN A 110 3.70 12.12 -7.67
C GLN A 110 2.80 11.46 -6.64
N LEU A 111 2.98 11.74 -5.35
CA LEU A 111 2.12 11.22 -4.29
C LEU A 111 0.65 11.55 -4.55
N ARG A 112 0.33 12.80 -4.84
CA ARG A 112 -1.05 13.20 -5.18
C ARG A 112 -1.60 12.48 -6.40
N ARG A 113 -0.77 12.25 -7.42
CA ARG A 113 -1.14 11.48 -8.61
C ARG A 113 -1.48 10.03 -8.25
N LEU A 114 -0.68 9.41 -7.38
CA LEU A 114 -0.91 8.05 -6.90
C LEU A 114 -2.15 7.96 -6.01
N GLU A 115 -2.39 8.93 -5.15
CA GLU A 115 -3.61 9.01 -4.33
C GLU A 115 -4.86 9.06 -5.21
N LYS A 116 -4.87 9.87 -6.24
CA LYS A 116 -5.97 9.94 -7.21
C LYS A 116 -6.19 8.59 -7.90
N ARG A 117 -5.11 7.95 -8.34
CA ARG A 117 -5.20 6.65 -9.00
C ARG A 117 -5.70 5.57 -8.04
N LEU A 118 -5.23 5.56 -6.79
CA LEU A 118 -5.71 4.64 -5.78
C LEU A 118 -7.18 4.85 -5.42
N ALA A 119 -7.66 6.09 -5.41
CA ALA A 119 -9.09 6.37 -5.22
C ALA A 119 -9.95 5.69 -6.31
N GLU A 120 -9.53 5.76 -7.57
CA GLU A 120 -10.20 5.05 -8.68
C GLU A 120 -10.18 3.53 -8.46
N VAL A 121 -9.06 2.98 -8.01
CA VAL A 121 -8.94 1.53 -7.68
C VAL A 121 -9.88 1.14 -6.52
N GLN A 122 -10.02 1.99 -5.49
CA GLN A 122 -10.97 1.73 -4.40
C GLN A 122 -12.42 1.75 -4.89
N ASP A 123 -12.75 2.65 -5.81
CA ASP A 123 -14.08 2.68 -6.41
C ASP A 123 -14.38 1.42 -7.20
N ASP A 124 -13.43 0.91 -7.97
CA ASP A 124 -13.56 -0.36 -8.69
C ASP A 124 -13.71 -1.56 -7.75
N LEU A 125 -12.86 -1.62 -6.71
CA LEU A 125 -12.88 -2.70 -5.72
C LEU A 125 -14.21 -2.75 -4.97
N LEU A 126 -14.74 -1.61 -4.59
CA LEU A 126 -15.93 -1.47 -3.75
C LEU A 126 -17.19 -1.12 -4.56
N ALA A 127 -17.15 -1.30 -5.88
CA ALA A 127 -18.27 -0.99 -6.77
C ALA A 127 -19.64 -1.57 -6.34
N PRO A 128 -19.73 -2.79 -5.77
CA PRO A 128 -20.99 -3.35 -5.29
C PRO A 128 -21.61 -2.64 -4.07
N LEU A 129 -20.83 -1.80 -3.36
CA LEU A 129 -21.25 -1.20 -2.10
C LEU A 129 -21.58 0.28 -2.25
N PRO A 130 -22.70 0.75 -1.67
CA PRO A 130 -22.97 2.17 -1.54
C PRO A 130 -22.00 2.85 -0.54
N PRO A 131 -21.89 4.20 -0.54
CA PRO A 131 -20.89 4.91 0.26
C PRO A 131 -20.91 4.61 1.76
N ASP A 132 -22.07 4.46 2.36
CA ASP A 132 -22.22 4.12 3.79
C ASP A 132 -21.69 2.72 4.12
N GLU A 133 -21.96 1.73 3.27
CA GLU A 133 -21.44 0.38 3.45
C GLU A 133 -19.92 0.31 3.22
N ARG A 134 -19.37 1.12 2.31
CA ARG A 134 -17.92 1.26 2.11
C ARG A 134 -17.23 1.78 3.38
N ALA A 135 -17.82 2.80 3.99
CA ALA A 135 -17.31 3.36 5.24
C ALA A 135 -17.38 2.32 6.38
N ASP A 136 -18.46 1.58 6.49
CA ASP A 136 -18.63 0.52 7.47
C ASP A 136 -17.63 -0.62 7.28
N LEU A 137 -17.43 -1.09 6.06
CA LEU A 137 -16.44 -2.11 5.73
C LEU A 137 -15.03 -1.66 6.14
N THR A 138 -14.64 -0.44 5.79
CA THR A 138 -13.33 0.13 6.13
C THR A 138 -13.16 0.18 7.65
N ARG A 139 -14.16 0.66 8.38
CA ARG A 139 -14.15 0.73 9.84
C ARG A 139 -14.03 -0.65 10.48
N LEU A 140 -14.77 -1.63 9.98
CA LEU A 140 -14.77 -3.01 10.53
C LEU A 140 -13.43 -3.72 10.25
N LEU A 141 -12.91 -3.61 9.04
CA LEU A 141 -11.60 -4.17 8.69
C LEU A 141 -10.48 -3.53 9.52
N ALA A 142 -10.51 -2.21 9.72
CA ALA A 142 -9.54 -1.52 10.56
C ALA A 142 -9.56 -2.03 12.02
N ARG A 143 -10.74 -2.29 12.58
CA ARG A 143 -10.88 -2.86 13.93
C ARG A 143 -10.30 -4.27 14.04
N VAL A 144 -10.58 -5.12 13.06
CA VAL A 144 -10.03 -6.48 13.02
C VAL A 144 -8.51 -6.44 12.90
N LEU A 145 -7.99 -5.64 11.97
CA LEU A 145 -6.55 -5.50 11.77
C LEU A 145 -5.84 -4.97 13.02
N ALA A 146 -6.38 -3.93 13.64
CA ALA A 146 -5.80 -3.33 14.86
C ALA A 146 -5.73 -4.33 16.03
N HIS A 147 -6.70 -5.24 16.14
CA HIS A 147 -6.70 -6.29 17.16
C HIS A 147 -5.51 -7.25 16.99
N HIS A 148 -5.19 -7.63 15.75
CA HIS A 148 -4.14 -8.60 15.46
C HIS A 148 -2.73 -7.98 15.29
N THR A 149 -2.63 -6.66 15.20
CA THR A 149 -1.34 -5.96 15.06
C THR A 149 -0.84 -5.34 16.36
N ARG A 150 -1.60 -5.40 17.45
CA ARG A 150 -1.13 -4.95 18.76
C ARG A 150 0.01 -5.87 19.23
N PRO A 151 1.15 -5.31 19.71
CA PRO A 151 2.17 -6.14 20.35
C PRO A 151 1.56 -6.83 21.56
N PRO A 152 2.00 -8.07 21.89
CA PRO A 152 1.60 -8.72 23.13
C PRO A 152 2.01 -7.83 24.33
N VAL A 153 1.09 -7.67 25.27
CA VAL A 153 1.31 -6.96 26.53
C VAL A 153 2.27 -7.75 27.41
#